data_ba0e08c37483295a7dd503b6997ee960
#
_entry.id   ba0e08c37483295a7dd503b6997ee960
#
_cell.length_a   1.000
_cell.length_b   1.000
_cell.length_c   1.000
_cell.angle_alpha   90.00
_cell.angle_beta   90.00
_cell.angle_gamma   90.00
#
_symmetry.space_group_name_H-M   'P 1'
#
loop_
_entity.id
_entity.type
_entity.pdbx_description
1 polymer ?
#
loop_
_entity_poly.entity_id
_entity_poly.type
_entity_poly.pdbx_seq_one_letter_code
_entity_poly.pdbx_strand_id
1 'polypeptide(L)'
;MLKLRLFTGICLLGLVFSCSTEKNAFLNRTYHSTTARYNGYFNAKELLDASLVTFYSSKKDNFYEILPVTLLPNEEEAKGMHSAIDTAIAKCSNVIKNHSMPNTEDMYYKDVEHNKWIDENWITIGRALYYKREYGKAINNFQFVKRLFAKDPSFYVAKLWIAKIHIEQRAFADAKLSLDELNSISLEQREKSFRDFIPFMKDKSEDNEDVPEISKKLQFDIYKSYADLAIKRKDYPIAIEGLHSAIDKCPTPREKTRLHFILGQLYQKKNVLDSA
;
A
#
# COMPACT_ATOMS: atom_id res chain seq x y z
N MET A 1 30.39 8.70 52.94
CA MET A 1 30.97 7.71 52.04
C MET A 1 30.07 6.46 51.88
N LEU A 2 29.50 5.91 52.96
CA LEU A 2 28.64 4.70 52.86
C LEU A 2 27.35 4.93 52.05
N LYS A 3 26.66 6.08 52.22
CA LYS A 3 25.44 6.43 51.49
C LYS A 3 25.69 6.59 49.97
N LEU A 4 26.86 7.11 49.57
CA LEU A 4 27.21 7.32 48.16
C LEU A 4 27.53 5.93 47.50
N ARG A 5 28.19 5.03 48.24
CA ARG A 5 28.45 3.66 47.75
C ARG A 5 27.18 2.83 47.61
N LEU A 6 26.21 3.04 48.53
CA LEU A 6 24.90 2.37 48.44
C LEU A 6 24.10 2.90 47.24
N PHE A 7 24.12 4.21 46.98
CA PHE A 7 23.44 4.81 45.84
C PHE A 7 24.05 4.37 44.49
N THR A 8 25.39 4.33 44.40
CA THR A 8 26.07 3.77 43.19
C THR A 8 25.79 2.32 43.00
N GLY A 9 25.73 1.50 44.07
CA GLY A 9 25.37 0.08 43.99
C GLY A 9 23.95 -0.16 43.49
N ILE A 10 22.99 0.65 43.95
CA ILE A 10 21.57 0.59 43.48
C ILE A 10 21.47 1.00 42.01
N CYS A 11 22.17 2.08 41.58
CA CYS A 11 22.21 2.48 40.20
C CYS A 11 22.85 1.43 39.29
N LEU A 12 23.94 0.76 39.75
CA LEU A 12 24.55 -0.33 38.99
C LEU A 12 23.66 -1.57 38.90
N LEU A 13 22.93 -1.90 39.98
CA LEU A 13 21.96 -3.01 39.99
C LEU A 13 20.78 -2.72 39.03
N GLY A 14 20.35 -1.47 38.91
CA GLY A 14 19.31 -1.04 37.95
C GLY A 14 19.70 -1.23 36.49
N LEU A 15 20.99 -1.15 36.16
CA LEU A 15 21.52 -1.35 34.81
C LEU A 15 21.58 -2.83 34.37
N VAL A 16 21.58 -3.77 35.30
CA VAL A 16 21.60 -5.23 34.99
C VAL A 16 20.21 -5.79 34.70
N PHE A 17 19.14 -5.07 35.03
CA PHE A 17 17.80 -5.39 34.52
C PHE A 17 17.65 -4.88 33.10
N SER A 18 18.57 -5.28 32.22
CA SER A 18 18.43 -5.10 30.79
C SER A 18 17.12 -5.75 30.35
N CYS A 19 16.17 -4.92 29.93
CA CYS A 19 14.91 -5.39 29.37
C CYS A 19 15.23 -6.36 28.23
N SER A 20 14.82 -7.63 28.35
CA SER A 20 14.84 -8.55 27.23
C SER A 20 14.08 -7.90 26.07
N THR A 21 14.74 -7.75 24.91
CA THR A 21 14.13 -7.21 23.70
C THR A 21 13.01 -8.10 23.16
N GLU A 22 12.88 -9.30 23.69
CA GLU A 22 11.86 -10.29 23.33
C GLU A 22 10.53 -10.08 24.08
N LYS A 23 10.51 -9.26 25.15
CA LYS A 23 9.29 -9.01 25.92
C LYS A 23 8.46 -7.90 25.27
N ASN A 24 7.15 -8.12 25.19
CA ASN A 24 6.15 -7.19 24.66
C ASN A 24 5.89 -6.00 25.61
N ALA A 25 6.95 -5.35 26.13
CA ALA A 25 6.89 -4.18 26.98
C ALA A 25 6.88 -2.88 26.15
N PHE A 26 6.35 -1.80 26.72
CA PHE A 26 6.21 -0.50 26.04
C PHE A 26 7.53 0.00 25.42
N LEU A 27 8.63 -0.06 26.14
CA LEU A 27 9.95 0.38 25.65
C LEU A 27 10.43 -0.48 24.47
N ASN A 28 10.20 -1.79 24.54
CA ASN A 28 10.57 -2.70 23.47
C ASN A 28 9.71 -2.47 22.22
N ARG A 29 8.40 -2.28 22.38
CA ARG A 29 7.51 -1.90 21.26
C ARG A 29 8.00 -0.62 20.58
N THR A 30 8.38 0.39 21.38
CA THR A 30 8.89 1.67 20.84
C THR A 30 10.20 1.47 20.08
N TYR A 31 11.14 0.70 20.65
CA TYR A 31 12.40 0.37 19.99
C TYR A 31 12.19 -0.37 18.67
N HIS A 32 11.43 -1.47 18.69
CA HIS A 32 11.16 -2.28 17.50
C HIS A 32 10.38 -1.49 16.44
N SER A 33 9.38 -0.69 16.85
CA SER A 33 8.58 0.14 15.96
C SER A 33 9.43 1.26 15.31
N THR A 34 10.29 1.91 16.08
CA THR A 34 11.17 2.98 15.57
C THR A 34 12.20 2.41 14.58
N THR A 35 12.83 1.30 14.92
CA THR A 35 13.81 0.64 14.06
C THR A 35 13.16 0.10 12.78
N ALA A 36 12.00 -0.52 12.89
CA ALA A 36 11.25 -1.00 11.73
C ALA A 36 10.88 0.13 10.77
N ARG A 37 10.47 1.29 11.32
CA ARG A 37 10.13 2.46 10.53
C ARG A 37 11.31 3.05 9.79
N TYR A 38 12.36 3.41 10.53
CA TYR A 38 13.44 4.26 9.98
C TYR A 38 14.56 3.45 9.32
N ASN A 39 15.00 2.36 9.94
CA ASN A 39 16.10 1.57 9.43
C ASN A 39 15.69 0.55 8.36
N GLY A 40 14.44 0.09 8.40
CA GLY A 40 13.92 -0.89 7.44
C GLY A 40 13.04 -0.26 6.38
N TYR A 41 11.78 0.00 6.73
CA TYR A 41 10.76 0.46 5.81
C TYR A 41 11.18 1.71 5.03
N PHE A 42 11.61 2.78 5.71
CA PHE A 42 12.00 4.03 5.04
C PHE A 42 13.13 3.81 4.02
N ASN A 43 14.22 3.16 4.43
CA ASN A 43 15.36 2.92 3.54
C ASN A 43 15.03 1.97 2.38
N ALA A 44 14.18 0.96 2.61
CA ALA A 44 13.75 0.05 1.54
C ALA A 44 12.83 0.78 0.54
N LYS A 45 11.89 1.56 1.07
CA LYS A 45 10.99 2.39 0.26
C LYS A 45 11.75 3.39 -0.59
N GLU A 46 12.71 4.11 -0.03
CA GLU A 46 13.56 5.07 -0.76
C GLU A 46 14.34 4.39 -1.90
N LEU A 47 14.91 3.20 -1.67
CA LEU A 47 15.59 2.43 -2.72
C LEU A 47 14.65 2.05 -3.86
N LEU A 48 13.46 1.54 -3.53
CA LEU A 48 12.46 1.18 -4.52
C LEU A 48 11.98 2.40 -5.29
N ASP A 49 11.62 3.47 -4.58
CA ASP A 49 11.09 4.70 -5.20
C ASP A 49 12.17 5.39 -6.06
N ALA A 50 13.44 5.44 -5.63
CA ALA A 50 14.55 5.97 -6.44
C ALA A 50 14.76 5.17 -7.73
N SER A 51 14.68 3.84 -7.64
CA SER A 51 14.76 2.96 -8.82
C SER A 51 13.58 3.22 -9.79
N LEU A 52 12.37 3.42 -9.26
CA LEU A 52 11.20 3.75 -10.06
C LEU A 52 11.30 5.15 -10.69
N VAL A 53 11.81 6.15 -9.97
CA VAL A 53 12.05 7.49 -10.51
C VAL A 53 13.04 7.44 -11.68
N THR A 54 14.11 6.66 -11.56
CA THR A 54 15.09 6.45 -12.63
C THR A 54 14.42 5.80 -13.84
N PHE A 55 13.64 4.75 -13.64
CA PHE A 55 12.86 4.11 -14.71
C PHE A 55 11.89 5.09 -15.38
N TYR A 56 11.08 5.84 -14.61
CA TYR A 56 10.11 6.79 -15.16
C TYR A 56 10.77 7.95 -15.92
N SER A 57 11.94 8.38 -15.50
CA SER A 57 12.68 9.45 -16.19
C SER A 57 13.32 9.00 -17.51
N SER A 58 13.64 7.71 -17.63
CA SER A 58 14.18 7.13 -18.86
C SER A 58 13.11 6.76 -19.89
N LYS A 59 11.86 6.63 -19.44
CA LYS A 59 10.75 6.19 -20.31
C LYS A 59 10.31 7.30 -21.25
N LYS A 60 10.26 6.99 -22.54
CA LYS A 60 9.71 7.88 -23.56
C LYS A 60 8.28 7.44 -23.88
N ASP A 61 7.35 8.39 -23.83
CA ASP A 61 5.96 8.16 -24.20
C ASP A 61 5.81 8.10 -25.73
N ASN A 62 5.02 7.15 -26.23
CA ASN A 62 4.57 7.12 -27.61
C ASN A 62 3.20 7.81 -27.71
N PHE A 63 3.20 9.06 -28.09
CA PHE A 63 1.97 9.88 -28.16
C PHE A 63 1.01 9.50 -29.30
N TYR A 64 1.44 8.60 -30.20
CA TYR A 64 0.57 8.05 -31.27
C TYR A 64 -0.34 6.92 -30.77
N GLU A 65 -0.09 6.42 -29.58
CA GLU A 65 -0.88 5.40 -28.90
C GLU A 65 -1.50 5.97 -27.63
N ILE A 66 -2.57 5.33 -27.15
CA ILE A 66 -3.11 5.67 -25.83
C ILE A 66 -2.03 5.37 -24.78
N LEU A 67 -1.63 6.40 -24.05
CA LEU A 67 -0.60 6.24 -23.03
C LEU A 67 -1.10 5.31 -21.92
N PRO A 68 -0.23 4.46 -21.37
CA PRO A 68 -0.58 3.61 -20.24
C PRO A 68 -0.86 4.47 -19.00
N VAL A 69 -1.95 4.14 -18.31
CA VAL A 69 -2.31 4.78 -17.03
C VAL A 69 -1.26 4.44 -15.96
N THR A 70 -0.84 3.18 -15.93
CA THR A 70 0.24 2.71 -15.06
C THR A 70 1.46 2.36 -15.92
N LEU A 71 2.56 3.08 -15.70
CA LEU A 71 3.83 2.77 -16.34
C LEU A 71 4.48 1.58 -15.63
N LEU A 72 4.77 0.54 -16.39
CA LEU A 72 5.48 -0.64 -15.89
C LEU A 72 6.72 -0.93 -16.73
N PRO A 73 7.78 -1.42 -16.09
CA PRO A 73 8.95 -1.88 -16.80
C PRO A 73 8.62 -3.14 -17.63
N ASN A 74 9.16 -3.23 -18.83
CA ASN A 74 9.22 -4.49 -19.56
C ASN A 74 10.25 -5.42 -18.90
N GLU A 75 10.46 -6.63 -19.44
CA GLU A 75 11.37 -7.61 -18.83
C GLU A 75 12.83 -7.13 -18.75
N GLU A 76 13.32 -6.46 -19.79
CA GLU A 76 14.69 -5.94 -19.83
C GLU A 76 14.87 -4.74 -18.88
N GLU A 77 13.92 -3.83 -18.87
CA GLU A 77 13.90 -2.69 -17.94
C GLU A 77 13.82 -3.16 -16.48
N ALA A 78 13.02 -4.19 -16.20
CA ALA A 78 12.91 -4.78 -14.87
C ALA A 78 14.24 -5.40 -14.41
N LYS A 79 14.99 -6.08 -15.30
CA LYS A 79 16.32 -6.62 -14.96
C LYS A 79 17.28 -5.52 -14.51
N GLY A 80 17.23 -4.34 -15.12
CA GLY A 80 18.03 -3.19 -14.70
C GLY A 80 17.73 -2.69 -13.28
N MET A 81 16.52 -2.98 -12.77
CA MET A 81 16.09 -2.60 -11.43
C MET A 81 16.33 -3.69 -10.36
N HIS A 82 16.69 -4.92 -10.75
CA HIS A 82 16.74 -6.08 -9.84
C HIS A 82 17.62 -5.86 -8.62
N SER A 83 18.82 -5.28 -8.78
CA SER A 83 19.74 -5.05 -7.67
C SER A 83 19.15 -4.17 -6.57
N ALA A 84 18.53 -3.05 -6.96
CA ALA A 84 17.88 -2.14 -6.02
C ALA A 84 16.65 -2.79 -5.37
N ILE A 85 15.83 -3.50 -6.18
CA ILE A 85 14.64 -4.21 -5.72
C ILE A 85 15.01 -5.31 -4.73
N ASP A 86 16.00 -6.15 -5.04
CA ASP A 86 16.44 -7.24 -4.16
C ASP A 86 17.02 -6.71 -2.84
N THR A 87 17.74 -5.58 -2.90
CA THR A 87 18.22 -4.90 -1.69
C THR A 87 17.05 -4.37 -0.85
N ALA A 88 16.02 -3.78 -1.46
CA ALA A 88 14.84 -3.33 -0.74
C ALA A 88 14.09 -4.50 -0.08
N ILE A 89 13.91 -5.62 -0.80
CA ILE A 89 13.30 -6.84 -0.27
C ILE A 89 14.10 -7.38 0.91
N ALA A 90 15.43 -7.46 0.78
CA ALA A 90 16.30 -7.95 1.86
C ALA A 90 16.21 -7.06 3.12
N LYS A 91 16.18 -5.73 2.96
CA LYS A 91 16.01 -4.80 4.08
C LYS A 91 14.67 -5.00 4.80
N CYS A 92 13.55 -5.06 4.07
CA CYS A 92 12.24 -5.32 4.64
C CYS A 92 12.18 -6.69 5.32
N SER A 93 12.73 -7.73 4.71
CA SER A 93 12.76 -9.08 5.27
C SER A 93 13.55 -9.14 6.57
N ASN A 94 14.69 -8.45 6.64
CA ASN A 94 15.47 -8.34 7.88
C ASN A 94 14.71 -7.63 8.99
N VAL A 95 13.95 -6.59 8.65
CA VAL A 95 13.09 -5.89 9.62
C VAL A 95 12.00 -6.81 10.15
N ILE A 96 11.29 -7.48 9.26
CA ILE A 96 10.24 -8.42 9.65
C ILE A 96 10.81 -9.50 10.58
N LYS A 97 11.94 -10.11 10.20
CA LYS A 97 12.59 -11.15 10.99
C LYS A 97 13.00 -10.70 12.40
N ASN A 98 13.52 -9.48 12.53
CA ASN A 98 14.15 -9.03 13.77
C ASN A 98 13.25 -8.14 14.63
N HIS A 99 12.17 -7.57 14.05
CA HIS A 99 11.35 -6.57 14.70
C HIS A 99 9.84 -6.86 14.66
N SER A 100 9.41 -7.99 14.09
CA SER A 100 8.05 -8.49 14.24
C SER A 100 7.81 -8.88 15.69
N MET A 101 6.65 -8.50 16.21
CA MET A 101 6.23 -8.73 17.60
C MET A 101 4.81 -9.31 17.61
N PRO A 102 4.63 -10.54 17.11
CA PRO A 102 3.32 -11.16 17.11
C PRO A 102 2.87 -11.46 18.55
N ASN A 103 1.58 -11.30 18.82
CA ASN A 103 1.01 -11.67 20.09
C ASN A 103 0.91 -13.21 20.18
N THR A 104 1.76 -13.82 20.99
CA THR A 104 1.79 -15.28 21.20
C THR A 104 1.13 -15.68 22.52
N GLU A 105 0.83 -14.71 23.40
CA GLU A 105 0.37 -14.98 24.78
C GLU A 105 -1.15 -15.07 24.87
N ASP A 106 -1.89 -14.48 23.95
CA ASP A 106 -3.35 -14.45 23.98
C ASP A 106 -3.96 -15.40 22.95
N MET A 107 -4.70 -16.40 23.44
CA MET A 107 -5.33 -17.44 22.62
C MET A 107 -6.43 -16.88 21.71
N TYR A 108 -7.06 -15.74 22.08
CA TYR A 108 -8.12 -15.08 21.31
C TYR A 108 -7.58 -14.04 20.30
N TYR A 109 -6.41 -13.47 20.56
CA TYR A 109 -5.72 -12.48 19.70
C TYR A 109 -4.44 -13.03 19.11
N LYS A 110 -4.39 -14.34 18.93
CA LYS A 110 -3.27 -15.01 18.28
C LYS A 110 -3.08 -14.39 16.90
N ASP A 111 -1.83 -14.06 16.58
CA ASP A 111 -1.42 -13.44 15.31
C ASP A 111 -1.62 -11.92 15.19
N VAL A 112 -2.01 -11.20 16.24
CA VAL A 112 -1.97 -9.73 16.21
C VAL A 112 -0.53 -9.25 16.25
N GLU A 113 -0.13 -8.49 15.25
CA GLU A 113 1.20 -7.88 15.20
C GLU A 113 1.21 -6.56 15.97
N HIS A 114 2.09 -6.44 16.97
CA HIS A 114 2.21 -5.23 17.79
C HIS A 114 3.06 -4.13 17.17
N ASN A 115 3.92 -4.48 16.22
CA ASN A 115 4.72 -3.52 15.50
C ASN A 115 4.00 -3.06 14.23
N LYS A 116 3.38 -1.90 14.30
CA LYS A 116 2.57 -1.29 13.22
C LYS A 116 3.32 -0.91 11.94
N TRP A 117 4.61 -1.23 11.82
CA TRP A 117 5.40 -1.02 10.61
C TRP A 117 5.70 -2.32 9.87
N ILE A 118 5.29 -3.45 10.39
CA ILE A 118 5.54 -4.76 9.77
C ILE A 118 4.68 -4.95 8.54
N ASP A 119 3.43 -4.51 8.57
CA ASP A 119 2.53 -4.52 7.41
C ASP A 119 3.08 -3.69 6.24
N GLU A 120 3.61 -2.49 6.52
CA GLU A 120 4.22 -1.62 5.52
C GLU A 120 5.48 -2.24 4.88
N ASN A 121 6.28 -2.99 5.67
CA ASN A 121 7.40 -3.76 5.15
C ASN A 121 6.93 -4.88 4.21
N TRP A 122 5.88 -5.61 4.57
CA TRP A 122 5.28 -6.63 3.71
C TRP A 122 4.70 -6.02 2.43
N ILE A 123 3.99 -4.90 2.50
CA ILE A 123 3.48 -4.15 1.35
C ILE A 123 4.64 -3.73 0.44
N THR A 124 5.75 -3.26 1.00
CA THR A 124 6.93 -2.85 0.22
C THR A 124 7.56 -4.03 -0.51
N ILE A 125 7.66 -5.21 0.13
CA ILE A 125 8.11 -6.46 -0.53
C ILE A 125 7.18 -6.81 -1.71
N GLY A 126 5.87 -6.80 -1.49
CA GLY A 126 4.90 -7.11 -2.54
C GLY A 126 4.99 -6.14 -3.74
N ARG A 127 5.15 -4.83 -3.48
CA ARG A 127 5.40 -3.82 -4.53
C ARG A 127 6.69 -4.07 -5.28
N ALA A 128 7.76 -4.38 -4.58
CA ALA A 128 9.06 -4.69 -5.15
C ALA A 128 8.97 -5.91 -6.10
N LEU A 129 8.32 -6.98 -5.66
CA LEU A 129 8.06 -8.17 -6.46
C LEU A 129 7.18 -7.88 -7.70
N TYR A 130 6.19 -6.99 -7.57
CA TYR A 130 5.35 -6.55 -8.69
C TYR A 130 6.18 -5.86 -9.78
N TYR A 131 7.04 -4.90 -9.42
CA TYR A 131 7.91 -4.23 -10.39
C TYR A 131 9.02 -5.13 -10.93
N LYS A 132 9.42 -6.14 -10.18
CA LYS A 132 10.30 -7.22 -10.65
C LYS A 132 9.60 -8.19 -11.60
N ARG A 133 8.28 -8.06 -11.78
CA ARG A 133 7.39 -8.93 -12.56
C ARG A 133 7.26 -10.36 -12.01
N GLU A 134 7.65 -10.58 -10.76
CA GLU A 134 7.46 -11.84 -10.05
C GLU A 134 6.02 -11.93 -9.48
N TYR A 135 5.02 -11.88 -10.35
CA TYR A 135 3.60 -11.72 -9.98
C TYR A 135 3.08 -12.81 -9.04
N GLY A 136 3.47 -14.07 -9.24
CA GLY A 136 3.05 -15.16 -8.36
C GLY A 136 3.54 -14.97 -6.92
N LYS A 137 4.80 -14.57 -6.73
CA LYS A 137 5.35 -14.26 -5.40
C LYS A 137 4.68 -13.00 -4.79
N ALA A 138 4.42 -11.99 -5.62
CA ALA A 138 3.73 -10.78 -5.18
C ALA A 138 2.31 -11.08 -4.68
N ILE A 139 1.52 -11.89 -5.41
CA ILE A 139 0.19 -12.33 -4.98
C ILE A 139 0.26 -13.07 -3.65
N ASN A 140 1.15 -14.05 -3.50
CA ASN A 140 1.31 -14.80 -2.26
C ASN A 140 1.65 -13.88 -1.08
N ASN A 141 2.52 -12.90 -1.30
CA ASN A 141 2.88 -11.90 -0.31
C ASN A 141 1.67 -11.03 0.09
N PHE A 142 0.90 -10.50 -0.86
CA PHE A 142 -0.27 -9.69 -0.57
C PHE A 142 -1.42 -10.51 0.05
N GLN A 143 -1.59 -11.78 -0.32
CA GLN A 143 -2.54 -12.67 0.34
C GLN A 143 -2.15 -12.93 1.80
N PHE A 144 -0.85 -13.04 2.10
CA PHE A 144 -0.36 -13.12 3.47
C PHE A 144 -0.70 -11.87 4.27
N VAL A 145 -0.45 -10.68 3.70
CA VAL A 145 -0.86 -9.39 4.32
C VAL A 145 -2.35 -9.36 4.62
N LYS A 146 -3.20 -9.71 3.65
CA LYS A 146 -4.66 -9.74 3.84
C LYS A 146 -5.09 -10.66 4.99
N ARG A 147 -4.41 -11.77 5.19
CA ARG A 147 -4.74 -12.72 6.25
C ARG A 147 -4.27 -12.24 7.62
N LEU A 148 -3.04 -11.72 7.70
CA LEU A 148 -2.44 -11.33 8.96
C LEU A 148 -2.95 -9.97 9.47
N PHE A 149 -3.22 -9.03 8.54
CA PHE A 149 -3.61 -7.65 8.84
C PHE A 149 -5.04 -7.36 8.39
N ALA A 150 -5.97 -8.31 8.63
CA ALA A 150 -7.35 -8.21 8.17
C ALA A 150 -8.12 -6.99 8.71
N LYS A 151 -7.70 -6.46 9.88
CA LYS A 151 -8.29 -5.28 10.53
C LYS A 151 -7.51 -3.98 10.31
N ASP A 152 -6.46 -4.02 9.49
CA ASP A 152 -5.60 -2.86 9.23
C ASP A 152 -5.84 -2.28 7.83
N PRO A 153 -5.56 -0.99 7.59
CA PRO A 153 -5.67 -0.38 6.26
C PRO A 153 -4.87 -1.10 5.18
N SER A 154 -3.78 -1.77 5.56
CA SER A 154 -2.93 -2.58 4.67
C SER A 154 -3.67 -3.74 4.01
N PHE A 155 -4.78 -4.24 4.59
CA PHE A 155 -5.67 -5.20 3.95
C PHE A 155 -6.19 -4.68 2.59
N TYR A 156 -6.69 -3.45 2.56
CA TYR A 156 -7.23 -2.85 1.34
C TYR A 156 -6.15 -2.51 0.33
N VAL A 157 -4.97 -2.08 0.84
CA VAL A 157 -3.79 -1.84 -0.01
C VAL A 157 -3.36 -3.13 -0.69
N ALA A 158 -3.25 -4.23 0.05
CA ALA A 158 -2.89 -5.53 -0.50
C ALA A 158 -3.91 -6.03 -1.53
N LYS A 159 -5.21 -5.85 -1.26
CA LYS A 159 -6.30 -6.20 -2.18
C LYS A 159 -6.20 -5.42 -3.49
N LEU A 160 -5.90 -4.12 -3.43
CA LEU A 160 -5.68 -3.30 -4.62
C LEU A 160 -4.47 -3.77 -5.43
N TRP A 161 -3.35 -4.13 -4.77
CA TRP A 161 -2.17 -4.63 -5.48
C TRP A 161 -2.43 -5.97 -6.16
N ILE A 162 -3.22 -6.86 -5.55
CA ILE A 162 -3.66 -8.10 -6.21
C ILE A 162 -4.49 -7.78 -7.45
N ALA A 163 -5.43 -6.83 -7.37
CA ALA A 163 -6.20 -6.39 -8.54
C ALA A 163 -5.30 -5.84 -9.66
N LYS A 164 -4.28 -5.02 -9.32
CA LYS A 164 -3.30 -4.52 -10.29
C LYS A 164 -2.50 -5.66 -10.95
N ILE A 165 -2.13 -6.70 -10.20
CA ILE A 165 -1.46 -7.88 -10.77
C ILE A 165 -2.39 -8.62 -11.72
N HIS A 166 -3.66 -8.82 -11.35
CA HIS A 166 -4.65 -9.46 -12.24
C HIS A 166 -4.85 -8.66 -13.53
N ILE A 167 -4.81 -7.33 -13.48
CA ILE A 167 -4.84 -6.48 -14.69
C ILE A 167 -3.65 -6.78 -15.61
N GLU A 168 -2.44 -6.90 -15.05
CA GLU A 168 -1.23 -7.22 -15.82
C GLU A 168 -1.26 -8.63 -16.40
N GLN A 169 -1.81 -9.59 -15.68
CA GLN A 169 -1.98 -10.97 -16.13
C GLN A 169 -3.19 -11.17 -17.06
N ARG A 170 -3.95 -10.10 -17.35
CA ARG A 170 -5.21 -10.13 -18.12
C ARG A 170 -6.32 -10.97 -17.49
N ALA A 171 -6.25 -11.27 -16.21
CA ALA A 171 -7.32 -11.84 -15.40
C ALA A 171 -8.37 -10.76 -15.04
N PHE A 172 -9.01 -10.21 -16.07
CA PHE A 172 -9.83 -9.00 -15.96
C PHE A 172 -11.08 -9.19 -15.10
N ALA A 173 -11.64 -10.39 -15.05
CA ALA A 173 -12.79 -10.69 -14.20
C ALA A 173 -12.41 -10.59 -12.70
N ASP A 174 -11.30 -11.21 -12.32
CA ASP A 174 -10.81 -11.20 -10.93
C ASP A 174 -10.36 -9.80 -10.51
N ALA A 175 -9.72 -9.07 -11.43
CA ALA A 175 -9.36 -7.67 -11.21
C ALA A 175 -10.60 -6.81 -10.94
N LYS A 176 -11.63 -6.94 -11.80
CA LYS A 176 -12.89 -6.20 -11.66
C LYS A 176 -13.59 -6.51 -10.34
N LEU A 177 -13.71 -7.78 -9.99
CA LEU A 177 -14.33 -8.20 -8.74
C LEU A 177 -13.64 -7.57 -7.53
N SER A 178 -12.31 -7.62 -7.49
CA SER A 178 -11.53 -7.01 -6.39
C SER A 178 -11.69 -5.50 -6.31
N LEU A 179 -11.78 -4.82 -7.45
CA LEU A 179 -11.99 -3.37 -7.51
C LEU A 179 -13.41 -2.99 -7.11
N ASP A 180 -14.43 -3.74 -7.56
CA ASP A 180 -15.83 -3.52 -7.21
C ASP A 180 -16.05 -3.64 -5.69
N GLU A 181 -15.46 -4.66 -5.06
CA GLU A 181 -15.52 -4.83 -3.61
C GLU A 181 -14.82 -3.67 -2.85
N LEU A 182 -13.67 -3.19 -3.33
CA LEU A 182 -12.98 -2.05 -2.73
C LEU A 182 -13.79 -0.75 -2.89
N ASN A 183 -14.42 -0.57 -4.03
CA ASN A 183 -15.24 0.61 -4.29
C ASN A 183 -16.52 0.61 -3.45
N SER A 184 -17.20 -0.54 -3.31
CA SER A 184 -18.41 -0.63 -2.47
C SER A 184 -18.10 -0.28 -1.01
N ILE A 185 -17.02 -0.83 -0.44
CA ILE A 185 -16.58 -0.49 0.92
C ILE A 185 -16.30 1.02 1.05
N SER A 186 -15.62 1.60 0.07
CA SER A 186 -15.32 3.05 0.07
C SER A 186 -16.59 3.91 0.03
N LEU A 187 -17.62 3.48 -0.71
CA LEU A 187 -18.91 4.17 -0.78
C LEU A 187 -19.68 4.06 0.54
N GLU A 188 -19.77 2.87 1.12
CA GLU A 188 -20.42 2.62 2.41
C GLU A 188 -19.78 3.46 3.53
N GLN A 189 -18.45 3.50 3.60
CA GLN A 189 -17.73 4.31 4.58
C GLN A 189 -18.03 5.81 4.41
N ARG A 190 -18.12 6.29 3.18
CA ARG A 190 -18.46 7.69 2.90
C ARG A 190 -19.90 8.01 3.30
N GLU A 191 -20.85 7.12 3.03
CA GLU A 191 -22.25 7.28 3.42
C GLU A 191 -22.41 7.28 4.94
N LYS A 192 -21.69 6.38 5.64
CA LYS A 192 -21.66 6.34 7.10
C LYS A 192 -21.11 7.65 7.67
N SER A 193 -19.96 8.12 7.17
CA SER A 193 -19.36 9.39 7.61
C SER A 193 -20.30 10.58 7.35
N PHE A 194 -21.05 10.60 6.24
CA PHE A 194 -22.03 11.65 5.98
C PHE A 194 -23.23 11.58 6.95
N ARG A 195 -23.75 10.40 7.25
CA ARG A 195 -24.83 10.19 8.25
C ARG A 195 -24.39 10.64 9.65
N ASP A 196 -23.17 10.28 10.05
CA ASP A 196 -22.59 10.66 11.34
C ASP A 196 -22.40 12.18 11.51
N PHE A 197 -22.19 12.88 10.38
CA PHE A 197 -22.07 14.35 10.36
C PHE A 197 -23.42 15.04 10.61
N ILE A 198 -24.55 14.38 10.31
CA ILE A 198 -25.88 14.91 10.53
C ILE A 198 -26.39 14.43 11.90
N PRO A 199 -26.47 15.29 12.96
CA PRO A 199 -26.79 14.87 14.33
C PRO A 199 -28.10 14.11 14.49
N PHE A 200 -29.05 14.30 13.57
CA PHE A 200 -30.38 13.66 13.58
C PHE A 200 -30.40 12.25 12.96
N MET A 201 -29.37 11.89 12.18
CA MET A 201 -29.27 10.59 11.48
C MET A 201 -28.30 9.61 12.12
N LYS A 202 -27.70 9.99 13.26
CA LYS A 202 -26.73 9.13 13.94
C LYS A 202 -27.44 7.92 14.57
N ASP A 203 -27.16 6.75 14.04
CA ASP A 203 -27.68 5.50 14.59
C ASP A 203 -26.90 5.12 15.85
N LYS A 204 -27.60 5.00 16.98
CA LYS A 204 -26.99 4.71 18.30
C LYS A 204 -26.69 3.22 18.51
N SER A 205 -27.08 2.36 17.59
CA SER A 205 -27.08 0.91 17.75
C SER A 205 -25.99 0.16 16.95
N GLU A 206 -25.22 0.83 16.13
CA GLU A 206 -24.10 0.15 15.45
C GLU A 206 -22.90 0.08 16.40
N ASP A 207 -22.64 -1.12 16.91
CA ASP A 207 -21.33 -1.46 17.49
C ASP A 207 -20.25 -1.09 16.47
N ASN A 208 -19.41 -0.13 16.84
CA ASN A 208 -18.28 0.27 16.02
C ASN A 208 -17.26 -0.88 15.98
N GLU A 209 -17.45 -1.87 15.10
CA GLU A 209 -16.31 -2.62 14.64
C GLU A 209 -15.37 -1.60 13.98
N ASP A 210 -14.14 -1.53 14.47
CA ASP A 210 -13.08 -0.68 13.93
C ASP A 210 -12.69 -1.17 12.53
N VAL A 211 -13.56 -0.89 11.55
CA VAL A 211 -13.26 -1.16 10.13
C VAL A 211 -12.34 -0.06 9.64
N PRO A 212 -11.14 -0.37 9.19
CA PRO A 212 -10.18 0.64 8.75
C PRO A 212 -10.71 1.44 7.56
N GLU A 213 -10.50 2.74 7.59
CA GLU A 213 -10.99 3.65 6.56
C GLU A 213 -10.15 3.60 5.28
N ILE A 214 -10.81 3.61 4.13
CA ILE A 214 -10.16 3.74 2.82
C ILE A 214 -9.73 5.19 2.60
N SER A 215 -8.42 5.43 2.62
CA SER A 215 -7.84 6.76 2.43
C SER A 215 -8.15 7.36 1.05
N LYS A 216 -8.16 8.70 0.94
CA LYS A 216 -8.32 9.42 -0.34
C LYS A 216 -7.31 8.98 -1.40
N LYS A 217 -6.07 8.69 -0.99
CA LYS A 217 -5.04 8.18 -1.88
C LYS A 217 -5.40 6.80 -2.42
N LEU A 218 -5.91 5.92 -1.57
CA LEU A 218 -6.33 4.58 -1.98
C LEU A 218 -7.54 4.64 -2.91
N GLN A 219 -8.50 5.55 -2.67
CA GLN A 219 -9.63 5.81 -3.57
C GLN A 219 -9.14 6.24 -4.96
N PHE A 220 -8.18 7.17 -5.02
CA PHE A 220 -7.54 7.57 -6.27
C PHE A 220 -6.94 6.37 -7.01
N ASP A 221 -6.16 5.55 -6.30
CA ASP A 221 -5.51 4.38 -6.88
C ASP A 221 -6.52 3.32 -7.36
N ILE A 222 -7.68 3.18 -6.70
CA ILE A 222 -8.79 2.31 -7.12
C ILE A 222 -9.36 2.80 -8.47
N TYR A 223 -9.75 4.08 -8.58
CA TYR A 223 -10.31 4.61 -9.82
C TYR A 223 -9.30 4.60 -10.97
N LYS A 224 -8.04 4.90 -10.67
CA LYS A 224 -6.94 4.77 -11.62
C LYS A 224 -6.80 3.33 -12.15
N SER A 225 -6.98 2.34 -11.28
CA SER A 225 -6.92 0.92 -11.67
C SER A 225 -8.13 0.48 -12.49
N TYR A 226 -9.32 1.03 -12.23
CA TYR A 226 -10.49 0.84 -13.11
C TYR A 226 -10.24 1.38 -14.53
N ALA A 227 -9.67 2.59 -14.62
CA ALA A 227 -9.33 3.17 -15.91
C ALA A 227 -8.30 2.32 -16.67
N ASP A 228 -7.25 1.84 -15.98
CA ASP A 228 -6.24 0.96 -16.57
C ASP A 228 -6.84 -0.37 -17.05
N LEU A 229 -7.69 -1.00 -16.23
CA LEU A 229 -8.45 -2.20 -16.59
C LEU A 229 -9.29 -1.98 -17.85
N ALA A 230 -10.07 -0.91 -17.89
CA ALA A 230 -10.97 -0.61 -19.00
C ALA A 230 -10.20 -0.29 -20.30
N ILE A 231 -9.09 0.45 -20.23
CA ILE A 231 -8.22 0.70 -21.40
C ILE A 231 -7.66 -0.61 -21.95
N LYS A 232 -7.15 -1.50 -21.08
CA LYS A 232 -6.60 -2.80 -21.48
C LYS A 232 -7.64 -3.73 -22.10
N ARG A 233 -8.92 -3.59 -21.72
CA ARG A 233 -10.07 -4.24 -22.33
C ARG A 233 -10.58 -3.53 -23.58
N LYS A 234 -10.07 -2.35 -23.90
CA LYS A 234 -10.56 -1.46 -24.97
C LYS A 234 -12.00 -0.97 -24.74
N ASP A 235 -12.43 -0.94 -23.52
CA ASP A 235 -13.72 -0.40 -23.09
C ASP A 235 -13.59 1.08 -22.78
N TYR A 236 -13.54 1.89 -23.83
CA TYR A 236 -13.23 3.31 -23.71
C TYR A 236 -14.30 4.14 -22.96
N PRO A 237 -15.61 3.85 -23.06
CA PRO A 237 -16.61 4.54 -22.25
C PRO A 237 -16.33 4.39 -20.75
N ILE A 238 -16.14 3.17 -20.27
CA ILE A 238 -15.83 2.90 -18.85
C ILE A 238 -14.46 3.48 -18.47
N ALA A 239 -13.47 3.46 -19.38
CA ALA A 239 -12.18 4.07 -19.13
C ALA A 239 -12.28 5.59 -18.91
N ILE A 240 -13.12 6.28 -19.68
CA ILE A 240 -13.38 7.72 -19.54
C ILE A 240 -13.99 8.03 -18.17
N GLU A 241 -15.01 7.29 -17.74
CA GLU A 241 -15.64 7.44 -16.42
C GLU A 241 -14.63 7.20 -15.28
N GLY A 242 -13.85 6.14 -15.39
CA GLY A 242 -12.79 5.82 -14.43
C GLY A 242 -11.72 6.93 -14.34
N LEU A 243 -11.31 7.51 -15.49
CA LEU A 243 -10.36 8.62 -15.52
C LEU A 243 -10.94 9.89 -14.90
N HIS A 244 -12.20 10.26 -15.15
CA HIS A 244 -12.82 11.39 -14.48
C HIS A 244 -12.81 11.23 -12.98
N SER A 245 -13.21 10.06 -12.47
CA SER A 245 -13.20 9.76 -11.04
C SER A 245 -11.79 9.79 -10.44
N ALA A 246 -10.78 9.30 -11.18
CA ALA A 246 -9.39 9.36 -10.76
C ALA A 246 -8.84 10.79 -10.75
N ILE A 247 -9.14 11.60 -11.78
CA ILE A 247 -8.71 13.01 -11.90
C ILE A 247 -9.25 13.85 -10.74
N ASP A 248 -10.52 13.64 -10.36
CA ASP A 248 -11.14 14.34 -9.23
C ASP A 248 -10.39 14.10 -7.90
N LYS A 249 -9.88 12.90 -7.69
CA LYS A 249 -9.18 12.50 -6.46
C LYS A 249 -7.66 12.53 -6.56
N CYS A 250 -7.11 12.97 -7.69
CA CYS A 250 -5.69 12.93 -7.95
C CYS A 250 -4.89 13.85 -7.00
N PRO A 251 -3.92 13.30 -6.23
CA PRO A 251 -3.21 14.07 -5.21
C PRO A 251 -2.10 14.97 -5.78
N THR A 252 -1.64 14.73 -7.01
CA THR A 252 -0.49 15.44 -7.57
C THR A 252 -0.79 16.10 -8.91
N PRO A 253 -0.37 17.36 -9.15
CA PRO A 253 -0.60 18.05 -10.43
C PRO A 253 0.01 17.31 -11.62
N ARG A 254 1.22 16.78 -11.47
CA ARG A 254 1.93 16.07 -12.55
C ARG A 254 1.14 14.83 -13.03
N GLU A 255 0.66 14.03 -12.09
CA GLU A 255 -0.11 12.83 -12.40
C GLU A 255 -1.47 13.22 -13.00
N LYS A 256 -2.10 14.26 -12.45
CA LYS A 256 -3.35 14.82 -12.97
C LYS A 256 -3.25 15.25 -14.44
N THR A 257 -2.16 15.95 -14.81
CA THR A 257 -1.90 16.35 -16.20
C THR A 257 -1.77 15.14 -17.13
N ARG A 258 -1.07 14.08 -16.70
CA ARG A 258 -0.98 12.84 -17.48
C ARG A 258 -2.33 12.17 -17.69
N LEU A 259 -3.16 12.10 -16.64
CA LEU A 259 -4.50 11.53 -16.75
C LEU A 259 -5.41 12.35 -17.69
N HIS A 260 -5.34 13.68 -17.65
CA HIS A 260 -6.05 14.53 -18.61
C HIS A 260 -5.61 14.30 -20.06
N PHE A 261 -4.29 14.10 -20.28
CA PHE A 261 -3.79 13.80 -21.62
C PHE A 261 -4.34 12.45 -22.14
N ILE A 262 -4.32 11.41 -21.31
CA ILE A 262 -4.91 10.10 -21.63
C ILE A 262 -6.42 10.24 -21.91
N LEU A 263 -7.12 11.03 -21.11
CA LEU A 263 -8.55 11.30 -21.31
C LEU A 263 -8.81 11.95 -22.69
N GLY A 264 -8.01 12.94 -23.09
CA GLY A 264 -8.07 13.55 -24.42
C GLY A 264 -7.84 12.52 -25.53
N GLN A 265 -6.85 11.63 -25.40
CA GLN A 265 -6.62 10.56 -26.37
C GLN A 265 -7.82 9.60 -26.48
N LEU A 266 -8.50 9.30 -25.38
CA LEU A 266 -9.69 8.43 -25.38
C LEU A 266 -10.88 9.11 -26.07
N TYR A 267 -11.11 10.40 -25.82
CA TYR A 267 -12.14 11.16 -26.52
C TYR A 267 -11.87 11.20 -28.04
N GLN A 268 -10.64 11.50 -28.43
CA GLN A 268 -10.23 11.47 -29.84
C GLN A 268 -10.47 10.09 -30.47
N LYS A 269 -10.12 9.02 -29.75
CA LYS A 269 -10.33 7.63 -30.23
C LYS A 269 -11.81 7.29 -30.37
N LYS A 270 -12.67 7.88 -29.57
CA LYS A 270 -14.13 7.70 -29.61
C LYS A 270 -14.82 8.61 -30.63
N ASN A 271 -14.09 9.43 -31.38
CA ASN A 271 -14.59 10.45 -32.29
C ASN A 271 -15.47 11.53 -31.60
N VAL A 272 -15.19 11.85 -30.36
CA VAL A 272 -15.85 12.92 -29.61
C VAL A 272 -14.88 14.10 -29.53
N LEU A 273 -14.69 14.77 -30.68
CA LEU A 273 -13.68 15.83 -30.85
C LEU A 273 -13.95 17.06 -29.96
N ASP A 274 -15.21 17.37 -29.70
CA ASP A 274 -15.61 18.56 -28.92
C ASP A 274 -15.22 18.44 -27.42
N SER A 275 -14.88 17.25 -26.97
CA SER A 275 -14.49 16.94 -25.58
C SER A 275 -13.02 16.61 -25.42
N ALA A 276 -12.26 16.54 -26.50
CA ALA A 276 -10.82 16.31 -26.53
C ALA A 276 -10.05 17.63 -26.52
#